data_3631ecfb8c29283115f623e77c31f0cd
#
_entry.id   3631ecfb8c29283115f623e77c31f0cd
#
_cell.length_a   1.000
_cell.length_b   1.000
_cell.length_c   1.000
_cell.angle_alpha   90.00
_cell.angle_beta   90.00
_cell.angle_gamma   90.00
#
_symmetry.space_group_name_H-M   'P 1'
#
loop_
_entity.id
_entity.type
_entity.pdbx_description
1 polymer ?
#
loop_
_entity_poly.entity_id
_entity_poly.type
_entity_poly.pdbx_seq_one_letter_code
_entity_poly.pdbx_strand_id
1 'polypeptide(L)'
;YDDSWGTPKPDNNLNQLNVGINQVINDKYKINFDLMRQNTQRREDKYKLNTLTIINELDFDNSKLSLGVSNEVSKKVGSSNTIKHTDIFSQWQGLIIDNEISLGARVIDHDKFGTHTTYNFNWARDLSSTLRLNGSYGSATNLPDHYKNNANIVAGQTTLKPERSKNLEIGLSGNYDWGNAEFKIYKSKVKDAFKWFSASPAYYKNDGIVNISGVELSIGTEFLGWDLDTSLDLNKAIAASTNLEKGRRPNRSIALNLSKTSGKWNRSINWIAKSRAWDKDNHSNGENGGYGLLNLSTSYSFTDDLTVYL
;
A
#
# COMPACT_ATOMS: atom_id res chain seq x y z
N TYR A 1 26.99 2.24 0.99
CA TYR A 1 26.99 3.48 1.78
C TYR A 1 27.71 3.14 3.07
N ASP A 2 28.92 3.58 3.18
CA ASP A 2 29.72 3.49 4.38
C ASP A 2 29.28 4.61 5.32
N ASP A 3 28.54 4.25 6.38
CA ASP A 3 28.19 5.19 7.46
C ASP A 3 29.44 5.46 8.31
N SER A 4 30.29 6.35 7.80
CA SER A 4 31.53 6.81 8.48
C SER A 4 31.29 7.63 9.78
N TRP A 5 30.07 7.66 10.30
CA TRP A 5 29.70 8.43 11.48
C TRP A 5 29.65 7.61 12.78
N GLY A 6 30.22 6.42 12.85
CA GLY A 6 30.46 5.72 14.11
C GLY A 6 29.23 5.43 14.98
N THR A 7 28.01 5.65 14.49
CA THR A 7 26.78 5.27 15.17
C THR A 7 26.52 3.79 14.93
N PRO A 8 26.28 2.98 15.98
CA PRO A 8 25.87 1.58 15.81
C PRO A 8 24.71 1.49 14.83
N LYS A 9 24.79 0.54 13.86
CA LYS A 9 23.67 0.26 12.98
C LYS A 9 22.43 0.00 13.84
N PRO A 10 21.30 0.68 13.59
CA PRO A 10 20.12 0.47 14.40
C PRO A 10 19.63 -0.98 14.24
N ASP A 11 19.59 -1.72 15.36
CA ASP A 11 18.97 -3.04 15.39
C ASP A 11 17.48 -2.91 15.12
N ASN A 12 17.03 -3.43 13.98
CA ASN A 12 15.63 -3.52 13.63
C ASN A 12 15.27 -5.00 13.50
N ASN A 13 14.49 -5.51 14.45
CA ASN A 13 14.02 -6.89 14.46
C ASN A 13 12.50 -6.94 14.39
N LEU A 14 11.99 -7.85 13.59
CA LEU A 14 10.57 -8.18 13.50
C LEU A 14 10.37 -9.68 13.74
N ASN A 15 9.63 -10.03 14.78
CA ASN A 15 9.17 -11.39 15.03
C ASN A 15 7.65 -11.42 14.97
N GLN A 16 7.09 -12.27 14.13
CA GLN A 16 5.66 -12.38 13.94
C GLN A 16 5.22 -13.84 14.03
N LEU A 17 4.14 -14.07 14.77
CA LEU A 17 3.41 -15.34 14.83
C LEU A 17 2.00 -15.08 14.34
N ASN A 18 1.56 -15.86 13.36
CA ASN A 18 0.18 -15.89 12.88
C ASN A 18 -0.39 -17.28 13.09
N VAL A 19 -1.60 -17.35 13.65
CA VAL A 19 -2.37 -18.58 13.78
C VAL A 19 -3.75 -18.33 13.19
N GLY A 20 -4.08 -19.06 12.13
CA GLY A 20 -5.38 -19.00 11.45
C GLY A 20 -6.12 -20.32 11.60
N ILE A 21 -7.41 -20.25 11.88
CA ILE A 21 -8.33 -21.39 11.88
C ILE A 21 -9.47 -21.07 10.93
N ASN A 22 -9.65 -21.90 9.93
CA ASN A 22 -10.77 -21.82 9.00
C ASN A 22 -11.73 -22.97 9.33
N GLN A 23 -12.94 -22.61 9.76
CA GLN A 23 -14.01 -23.56 10.07
C GLN A 23 -15.08 -23.48 8.98
N VAL A 24 -15.20 -24.52 8.18
CA VAL A 24 -16.30 -24.69 7.23
C VAL A 24 -17.48 -25.29 7.99
N ILE A 25 -18.59 -24.57 8.07
CA ILE A 25 -19.82 -25.00 8.72
C ILE A 25 -20.68 -25.79 7.73
N ASN A 26 -20.81 -25.25 6.51
CA ASN A 26 -21.43 -25.89 5.36
C ASN A 26 -20.93 -25.22 4.05
N ASP A 27 -21.46 -25.63 2.91
CA ASP A 27 -21.05 -25.15 1.59
C ASP A 27 -21.23 -23.62 1.39
N LYS A 28 -22.11 -23.01 2.18
CA LYS A 28 -22.46 -21.57 2.09
C LYS A 28 -21.98 -20.74 3.28
N TYR A 29 -21.39 -21.34 4.32
CA TYR A 29 -21.00 -20.64 5.51
C TYR A 29 -19.68 -21.11 6.09
N LYS A 30 -18.75 -20.14 6.27
CA LYS A 30 -17.42 -20.34 6.84
C LYS A 30 -17.13 -19.29 7.90
N ILE A 31 -16.34 -19.68 8.91
CA ILE A 31 -15.84 -18.77 9.95
C ILE A 31 -14.32 -18.86 9.96
N ASN A 32 -13.67 -17.70 9.88
CA ASN A 32 -12.22 -17.57 9.99
C ASN A 32 -11.87 -16.91 11.32
N PHE A 33 -10.92 -17.49 12.04
CA PHE A 33 -10.34 -16.93 13.26
C PHE A 33 -8.84 -16.70 12.99
N ASP A 34 -8.38 -15.47 13.14
CA ASP A 34 -6.99 -15.12 12.95
C ASP A 34 -6.44 -14.44 14.20
N LEU A 35 -5.36 -14.98 14.73
CA LEU A 35 -4.57 -14.41 15.81
C LEU A 35 -3.20 -14.03 15.28
N MET A 36 -2.83 -12.76 15.38
CA MET A 36 -1.50 -12.26 15.07
C MET A 36 -0.84 -11.70 16.32
N ARG A 37 0.41 -12.08 16.55
CA ARG A 37 1.28 -11.47 17.54
C ARG A 37 2.57 -11.01 16.87
N GLN A 38 2.88 -9.73 17.00
CA GLN A 38 4.07 -9.14 16.42
C GLN A 38 4.89 -8.44 17.51
N ASN A 39 6.20 -8.69 17.51
CA ASN A 39 7.16 -7.95 18.33
C ASN A 39 8.12 -7.24 17.36
N THR A 40 8.18 -5.92 17.46
CA THR A 40 9.05 -5.10 16.62
C THR A 40 10.04 -4.37 17.52
N GLN A 41 11.32 -4.45 17.19
CA GLN A 41 12.36 -3.61 17.77
C GLN A 41 12.80 -2.61 16.69
N ARG A 42 12.83 -1.33 17.04
CA ARG A 42 13.35 -0.26 16.20
C ARG A 42 14.31 0.58 17.05
N ARG A 43 15.60 0.42 16.80
CA ARG A 43 16.65 0.94 17.69
C ARG A 43 16.47 0.38 19.11
N GLU A 44 16.37 1.24 20.12
CA GLU A 44 16.13 0.87 21.51
C GLU A 44 14.66 0.62 21.85
N ASP A 45 13.75 1.10 21.00
CA ASP A 45 12.31 0.99 21.22
C ASP A 45 11.78 -0.37 20.82
N LYS A 46 11.02 -0.99 21.72
CA LYS A 46 10.34 -2.27 21.48
C LYS A 46 8.84 -2.08 21.52
N TYR A 47 8.15 -2.67 20.55
CA TYR A 47 6.70 -2.60 20.39
C TYR A 47 6.12 -4.01 20.32
N LYS A 48 4.94 -4.18 20.93
CA LYS A 48 4.14 -5.41 20.82
C LYS A 48 2.80 -5.06 20.21
N LEU A 49 2.37 -5.87 19.25
CA LEU A 49 1.07 -5.79 18.61
C LEU A 49 0.41 -7.16 18.72
N ASN A 50 -0.83 -7.20 19.19
CA ASN A 50 -1.68 -8.39 19.15
C ASN A 50 -2.96 -8.02 18.43
N THR A 51 -3.37 -8.85 17.49
CA THR A 51 -4.62 -8.68 16.75
C THR A 51 -5.39 -9.98 16.77
N LEU A 52 -6.67 -9.91 17.11
CA LEU A 52 -7.62 -10.99 16.96
C LEU A 52 -8.67 -10.56 15.95
N THR A 53 -8.89 -11.37 14.92
CA THR A 53 -9.91 -11.12 13.90
C THR A 53 -10.81 -12.32 13.74
N ILE A 54 -12.11 -12.09 13.64
CA ILE A 54 -13.13 -13.10 13.36
C ILE A 54 -13.88 -12.61 12.12
N ILE A 55 -13.98 -13.46 11.10
CA ILE A 55 -14.69 -13.17 9.87
C ILE A 55 -15.69 -14.28 9.60
N ASN A 56 -16.94 -13.90 9.39
CA ASN A 56 -18.01 -14.76 8.93
C ASN A 56 -18.18 -14.53 7.43
N GLU A 57 -18.15 -15.59 6.65
CA GLU A 57 -18.33 -15.56 5.20
C GLU A 57 -19.59 -16.34 4.84
N LEU A 58 -20.51 -15.67 4.15
CA LEU A 58 -21.75 -16.24 3.66
C LEU A 58 -21.73 -16.19 2.13
N ASP A 59 -21.77 -17.35 1.52
CA ASP A 59 -21.78 -17.53 0.08
C ASP A 59 -23.23 -17.71 -0.41
N PHE A 60 -23.65 -16.88 -1.36
CA PHE A 60 -24.91 -16.98 -2.09
C PHE A 60 -24.59 -17.33 -3.53
N ASP A 61 -25.59 -17.73 -4.32
CA ASP A 61 -25.35 -18.21 -5.69
C ASP A 61 -24.56 -17.21 -6.58
N ASN A 62 -24.86 -15.91 -6.47
CA ASN A 62 -24.21 -14.85 -7.26
C ASN A 62 -23.54 -13.77 -6.41
N SER A 63 -23.39 -13.99 -5.12
CA SER A 63 -22.78 -12.99 -4.24
C SER A 63 -22.20 -13.61 -2.97
N LYS A 64 -21.33 -12.84 -2.32
CA LYS A 64 -20.69 -13.19 -1.05
C LYS A 64 -20.83 -12.03 -0.09
N LEU A 65 -21.17 -12.31 1.16
CA LEU A 65 -21.17 -11.36 2.26
C LEU A 65 -20.14 -11.79 3.30
N SER A 66 -19.23 -10.89 3.63
CA SER A 66 -18.27 -11.05 4.72
C SER A 66 -18.61 -10.07 5.85
N LEU A 67 -18.70 -10.56 7.07
CA LEU A 67 -18.93 -9.77 8.29
C LEU A 67 -17.81 -10.06 9.27
N GLY A 68 -17.12 -9.06 9.74
CA GLY A 68 -15.97 -9.26 10.59
C GLY A 68 -15.88 -8.28 11.76
N VAL A 69 -15.19 -8.74 12.78
CA VAL A 69 -14.75 -7.96 13.93
C VAL A 69 -13.28 -8.21 14.15
N SER A 70 -12.53 -7.13 14.41
CA SER A 70 -11.10 -7.21 14.74
C SER A 70 -10.83 -6.38 15.99
N ASN A 71 -10.00 -6.90 16.88
CA ASN A 71 -9.52 -6.16 18.04
C ASN A 71 -7.99 -6.12 18.00
N GLU A 72 -7.45 -4.91 18.09
CA GLU A 72 -6.02 -4.68 18.09
C GLU A 72 -5.57 -4.01 19.39
N VAL A 73 -4.48 -4.53 19.95
CA VAL A 73 -3.82 -3.97 21.13
C VAL A 73 -2.34 -3.78 20.81
N SER A 74 -1.90 -2.53 20.81
CA SER A 74 -0.52 -2.14 20.54
C SER A 74 0.09 -1.46 21.76
N LYS A 75 1.32 -1.82 22.12
CA LYS A 75 2.03 -1.34 23.30
C LYS A 75 3.51 -1.08 23.03
N LYS A 76 4.03 0.07 23.45
CA LYS A 76 5.47 0.30 23.59
C LYS A 76 5.95 -0.32 24.91
N VAL A 77 6.98 -1.18 24.86
CA VAL A 77 7.53 -1.84 26.04
C VAL A 77 8.21 -0.80 26.94
N GLY A 78 7.98 -0.90 28.25
CA GLY A 78 8.50 0.08 29.22
C GLY A 78 7.66 1.37 29.32
N SER A 79 6.52 1.45 28.60
CA SER A 79 5.60 2.58 28.68
C SER A 79 4.22 2.10 29.16
N SER A 80 3.52 2.95 29.90
CA SER A 80 2.10 2.76 30.23
C SER A 80 1.17 3.02 29.04
N ASN A 81 1.72 3.57 27.93
CA ASN A 81 0.96 3.96 26.77
C ASN A 81 0.56 2.73 25.91
N THR A 82 -0.67 2.31 26.05
CA THR A 82 -1.29 1.27 25.24
C THR A 82 -2.28 1.92 24.29
N ILE A 83 -2.34 1.46 23.06
CA ILE A 83 -3.32 1.86 22.05
C ILE A 83 -4.20 0.65 21.77
N LYS A 84 -5.51 0.85 21.78
CA LYS A 84 -6.49 -0.19 21.50
C LYS A 84 -7.50 0.32 20.50
N HIS A 85 -7.90 -0.54 19.59
CA HIS A 85 -9.08 -0.27 18.76
C HIS A 85 -9.83 -1.56 18.45
N THR A 86 -11.11 -1.38 18.21
CA THR A 86 -11.99 -2.45 17.74
C THR A 86 -12.62 -2.01 16.44
N ASP A 87 -12.60 -2.89 15.46
CA ASP A 87 -13.15 -2.64 14.14
C ASP A 87 -14.31 -3.61 13.90
N ILE A 88 -15.40 -3.07 13.38
CA ILE A 88 -16.48 -3.86 12.81
C ILE A 88 -16.53 -3.54 11.33
N PHE A 89 -16.57 -4.57 10.49
CA PHE A 89 -16.57 -4.37 9.05
C PHE A 89 -17.51 -5.35 8.35
N SER A 90 -17.98 -4.91 7.20
CA SER A 90 -18.77 -5.71 6.27
C SER A 90 -18.28 -5.49 4.85
N GLN A 91 -18.32 -6.53 4.04
CA GLN A 91 -18.10 -6.47 2.62
C GLN A 91 -19.09 -7.38 1.90
N TRP A 92 -19.81 -6.82 0.96
CA TRP A 92 -20.62 -7.55 0.01
C TRP A 92 -19.98 -7.47 -1.37
N GLN A 93 -19.95 -8.56 -2.10
CA GLN A 93 -19.53 -8.62 -3.50
C GLN A 93 -20.47 -9.54 -4.27
N GLY A 94 -20.80 -9.17 -5.50
CA GLY A 94 -21.70 -9.97 -6.30
C GLY A 94 -21.81 -9.48 -7.74
N LEU A 95 -22.49 -10.29 -8.55
CA LEU A 95 -22.80 -10.02 -9.94
C LEU A 95 -24.24 -9.52 -10.07
N ILE A 96 -24.43 -8.33 -10.64
CA ILE A 96 -25.75 -7.73 -10.94
C ILE A 96 -25.78 -7.31 -12.40
N ILE A 97 -26.57 -8.00 -13.22
CA ILE A 97 -26.75 -7.68 -14.65
C ILE A 97 -25.38 -7.43 -15.32
N ASP A 98 -24.51 -8.43 -15.32
CA ASP A 98 -23.15 -8.41 -15.89
C ASP A 98 -22.21 -7.34 -15.30
N ASN A 99 -22.57 -6.77 -14.16
CA ASN A 99 -21.69 -5.87 -13.42
C ASN A 99 -21.20 -6.56 -12.16
N GLU A 100 -19.91 -6.63 -11.98
CA GLU A 100 -19.30 -7.03 -10.71
C GLU A 100 -19.29 -5.82 -9.77
N ILE A 101 -19.92 -5.96 -8.61
CA ILE A 101 -20.03 -4.89 -7.62
C ILE A 101 -19.46 -5.38 -6.29
N SER A 102 -18.66 -4.55 -5.64
CA SER A 102 -18.23 -4.76 -4.26
C SER A 102 -18.49 -3.50 -3.43
N LEU A 103 -19.14 -3.70 -2.28
CA LEU A 103 -19.44 -2.66 -1.30
C LEU A 103 -18.82 -3.05 0.03
N GLY A 104 -18.09 -2.15 0.65
CA GLY A 104 -17.51 -2.35 1.97
C GLY A 104 -17.73 -1.16 2.89
N ALA A 105 -17.88 -1.45 4.17
CA ALA A 105 -17.91 -0.46 5.24
C ALA A 105 -17.14 -0.98 6.45
N ARG A 106 -16.45 -0.09 7.14
CA ARG A 106 -15.71 -0.40 8.38
C ARG A 106 -15.89 0.75 9.36
N VAL A 107 -16.21 0.41 10.59
CA VAL A 107 -16.22 1.33 11.73
C VAL A 107 -15.07 0.93 12.65
N ILE A 108 -14.20 1.88 12.94
CA ILE A 108 -13.03 1.75 13.81
C ILE A 108 -13.36 2.52 15.08
N ASP A 109 -13.44 1.87 16.22
CA ASP A 109 -13.54 2.51 17.53
C ASP A 109 -12.19 2.46 18.23
N HIS A 110 -11.56 3.64 18.34
CA HIS A 110 -10.18 3.78 18.81
C HIS A 110 -10.14 4.54 20.14
N ASP A 111 -9.46 3.98 21.14
CA ASP A 111 -9.40 4.49 22.52
C ASP A 111 -8.89 5.94 22.67
N LYS A 112 -8.10 6.43 21.70
CA LYS A 112 -7.50 7.79 21.74
C LYS A 112 -8.04 8.74 20.68
N PHE A 113 -8.49 8.22 19.55
CA PHE A 113 -8.88 9.04 18.41
C PHE A 113 -10.38 8.99 18.12
N GLY A 114 -11.15 8.23 18.92
CA GLY A 114 -12.59 8.08 18.75
C GLY A 114 -12.96 7.23 17.54
N THR A 115 -14.21 7.36 17.12
CA THR A 115 -14.80 6.51 16.09
C THR A 115 -14.58 7.09 14.70
N HIS A 116 -14.14 6.23 13.77
CA HIS A 116 -13.92 6.54 12.37
C HIS A 116 -14.63 5.54 11.48
N THR A 117 -15.26 6.03 10.41
CA THR A 117 -15.92 5.17 9.41
C THR A 117 -15.20 5.29 8.08
N THR A 118 -14.94 4.17 7.45
CA THR A 118 -14.42 4.06 6.09
C THR A 118 -15.36 3.21 5.25
N TYR A 119 -15.34 3.44 3.95
CA TYR A 119 -16.18 2.74 2.98
C TYR A 119 -15.44 2.59 1.66
N ASN A 120 -15.85 1.59 0.87
CA ASN A 120 -15.40 1.39 -0.50
C ASN A 120 -16.56 0.90 -1.38
N PHE A 121 -16.53 1.34 -2.60
CA PHE A 121 -17.33 0.88 -3.72
C PHE A 121 -16.39 0.52 -4.85
N ASN A 122 -16.51 -0.70 -5.38
CA ASN A 122 -15.81 -1.12 -6.59
C ASN A 122 -16.84 -1.65 -7.57
N TRP A 123 -16.61 -1.34 -8.83
CA TRP A 123 -17.44 -1.75 -9.94
C TRP A 123 -16.57 -2.16 -11.12
N ALA A 124 -16.97 -3.23 -11.81
CA ALA A 124 -16.33 -3.62 -13.03
C ALA A 124 -17.36 -4.25 -13.99
N ARG A 125 -17.13 -4.09 -15.28
CA ARG A 125 -17.93 -4.66 -16.34
C ARG A 125 -17.08 -5.02 -17.55
N ASP A 126 -17.32 -6.19 -18.11
CA ASP A 126 -16.77 -6.57 -19.38
C ASP A 126 -17.57 -5.87 -20.50
N LEU A 127 -16.88 -5.03 -21.30
CA LEU A 127 -17.46 -4.34 -22.45
C LEU A 127 -17.45 -5.23 -23.68
N SER A 128 -16.48 -6.16 -23.75
CA SER A 128 -16.35 -7.20 -24.75
C SER A 128 -15.61 -8.40 -24.15
N SER A 129 -15.37 -9.44 -24.94
CA SER A 129 -14.52 -10.58 -24.54
C SER A 129 -13.07 -10.21 -24.23
N THR A 130 -12.62 -9.04 -24.68
CA THR A 130 -11.22 -8.60 -24.53
C THR A 130 -11.07 -7.31 -23.73
N LEU A 131 -12.13 -6.57 -23.48
CA LEU A 131 -12.08 -5.23 -22.87
C LEU A 131 -12.96 -5.14 -21.64
N ARG A 132 -12.37 -4.68 -20.51
CA ARG A 132 -13.02 -4.51 -19.22
C ARG A 132 -12.87 -3.07 -18.72
N LEU A 133 -13.95 -2.46 -18.30
CA LEU A 133 -13.99 -1.17 -17.61
C LEU A 133 -14.18 -1.41 -16.12
N ASN A 134 -13.43 -0.70 -15.30
CA ASN A 134 -13.55 -0.77 -13.85
C ASN A 134 -13.49 0.62 -13.23
N GLY A 135 -13.98 0.73 -12.00
CA GLY A 135 -13.91 1.95 -11.21
C GLY A 135 -13.99 1.66 -9.72
N SER A 136 -13.35 2.49 -8.95
CA SER A 136 -13.39 2.42 -7.50
C SER A 136 -13.56 3.79 -6.86
N TYR A 137 -14.29 3.83 -5.75
CA TYR A 137 -14.39 4.99 -4.89
C TYR A 137 -14.37 4.55 -3.44
N GLY A 138 -13.50 5.17 -2.64
CA GLY A 138 -13.40 4.79 -1.24
C GLY A 138 -12.78 5.84 -0.36
N SER A 139 -12.83 5.58 0.94
CA SER A 139 -12.19 6.37 1.99
C SER A 139 -11.26 5.49 2.81
N ALA A 140 -10.19 6.10 3.37
CA ALA A 140 -9.32 5.46 4.34
C ALA A 140 -8.99 6.42 5.47
N THR A 141 -8.68 5.85 6.63
CA THR A 141 -8.20 6.56 7.82
C THR A 141 -6.85 5.99 8.22
N ASN A 142 -5.84 6.86 8.40
CA ASN A 142 -4.53 6.49 8.90
C ASN A 142 -4.34 7.08 10.30
N LEU A 143 -4.32 6.21 11.29
CA LEU A 143 -4.19 6.57 12.70
C LEU A 143 -2.73 6.88 13.06
N PRO A 144 -2.44 7.88 13.90
CA PRO A 144 -1.09 8.11 14.37
C PRO A 144 -0.56 6.91 15.17
N ASP A 145 0.61 6.41 14.80
CA ASP A 145 1.28 5.33 15.49
C ASP A 145 1.98 5.78 16.79
N HIS A 146 2.51 4.82 17.55
CA HIS A 146 3.24 5.09 18.79
C HIS A 146 4.42 6.02 18.59
N TYR A 147 5.13 5.92 17.45
CA TYR A 147 6.32 6.74 17.18
C TYR A 147 5.95 8.22 17.02
N LYS A 148 4.92 8.52 16.21
CA LYS A 148 4.44 9.89 16.00
C LYS A 148 3.87 10.50 17.28
N ASN A 149 3.06 9.72 18.01
CA ASN A 149 2.49 10.17 19.28
C ASN A 149 3.57 10.43 20.32
N ASN A 150 4.57 9.56 20.45
CA ASN A 150 5.65 9.74 21.39
C ASN A 150 6.51 10.97 21.04
N ALA A 151 6.82 11.19 19.76
CA ALA A 151 7.55 12.39 19.34
C ALA A 151 6.81 13.67 19.75
N ASN A 152 5.49 13.71 19.61
CA ASN A 152 4.68 14.86 20.00
C ASN A 152 4.62 15.05 21.54
N ILE A 153 4.48 13.96 22.30
CA ILE A 153 4.50 14.02 23.78
C ILE A 153 5.84 14.60 24.26
N VAL A 154 6.97 14.09 23.75
CA VAL A 154 8.31 14.58 24.13
C VAL A 154 8.50 16.05 23.75
N ALA A 155 7.91 16.48 22.64
CA ALA A 155 7.97 17.88 22.20
C ALA A 155 6.94 18.80 22.88
N GLY A 156 6.08 18.29 23.78
CA GLY A 156 5.00 19.06 24.41
C GLY A 156 3.96 19.53 23.42
N GLN A 157 3.78 18.83 22.31
CA GLN A 157 2.85 19.20 21.25
C GLN A 157 1.49 18.51 21.41
N THR A 158 0.49 19.08 20.73
CA THR A 158 -0.87 18.53 20.73
C THR A 158 -0.95 17.16 20.04
N THR A 159 -1.96 16.38 20.42
CA THR A 159 -2.27 15.10 19.79
C THR A 159 -2.58 15.30 18.30
N LEU A 160 -2.01 14.43 17.45
CA LEU A 160 -2.31 14.41 16.02
C LEU A 160 -3.75 13.98 15.78
N LYS A 161 -4.37 14.57 14.77
CA LYS A 161 -5.63 14.04 14.19
C LYS A 161 -5.29 12.94 13.19
N PRO A 162 -6.11 11.90 13.08
CA PRO A 162 -5.95 10.91 12.01
C PRO A 162 -6.00 11.54 10.62
N GLU A 163 -5.13 11.07 9.72
CA GLU A 163 -5.25 11.42 8.29
C GLU A 163 -6.47 10.71 7.71
N ARG A 164 -7.17 11.37 6.81
CA ARG A 164 -8.33 10.82 6.10
C ARG A 164 -8.18 11.03 4.61
N SER A 165 -8.34 9.97 3.84
CA SER A 165 -8.31 10.06 2.38
C SER A 165 -9.64 9.69 1.74
N LYS A 166 -9.87 10.26 0.54
CA LYS A 166 -10.89 9.84 -0.41
C LYS A 166 -10.20 9.59 -1.73
N ASN A 167 -10.48 8.45 -2.33
CA ASN A 167 -9.81 7.97 -3.53
C ASN A 167 -10.87 7.66 -4.58
N LEU A 168 -10.62 8.05 -5.82
CA LEU A 168 -11.41 7.74 -7.01
C LEU A 168 -10.46 7.21 -8.07
N GLU A 169 -10.80 6.10 -8.67
CA GLU A 169 -10.05 5.50 -9.77
C GLU A 169 -11.01 5.00 -10.85
N ILE A 170 -10.60 5.15 -12.10
CA ILE A 170 -11.26 4.57 -13.28
C ILE A 170 -10.17 3.90 -14.10
N GLY A 171 -10.38 2.64 -14.47
CA GLY A 171 -9.44 1.83 -15.21
C GLY A 171 -10.11 1.17 -16.42
N LEU A 172 -9.31 0.96 -17.45
CA LEU A 172 -9.63 0.18 -18.62
C LEU A 172 -8.56 -0.87 -18.82
N SER A 173 -8.92 -2.13 -18.84
CA SER A 173 -7.98 -3.24 -19.04
C SER A 173 -8.43 -4.10 -20.22
N GLY A 174 -7.46 -4.61 -20.95
CA GLY A 174 -7.73 -5.46 -22.11
C GLY A 174 -6.75 -6.61 -22.22
N ASN A 175 -7.27 -7.77 -22.67
CA ASN A 175 -6.50 -8.95 -23.04
C ASN A 175 -6.70 -9.22 -24.52
N TYR A 176 -5.62 -9.21 -25.29
CA TYR A 176 -5.61 -9.33 -26.74
C TYR A 176 -4.63 -10.42 -27.17
N ASP A 177 -4.70 -10.86 -28.42
CA ASP A 177 -3.78 -11.89 -28.94
C ASP A 177 -2.31 -11.47 -28.86
N TRP A 178 -2.04 -10.16 -28.88
CA TRP A 178 -0.68 -9.63 -28.76
C TRP A 178 -0.20 -9.44 -27.31
N GLY A 179 -1.10 -9.59 -26.31
CA GLY A 179 -0.78 -9.36 -24.90
C GLY A 179 -1.89 -8.63 -24.14
N ASN A 180 -1.53 -7.98 -23.03
CA ASN A 180 -2.47 -7.25 -22.19
C ASN A 180 -2.06 -5.77 -22.05
N ALA A 181 -3.05 -4.92 -21.81
CA ALA A 181 -2.84 -3.51 -21.53
C ALA A 181 -3.80 -3.05 -20.43
N GLU A 182 -3.34 -2.18 -19.55
CA GLU A 182 -4.15 -1.54 -18.52
C GLU A 182 -3.84 -0.04 -18.49
N PHE A 183 -4.91 0.77 -18.48
CA PHE A 183 -4.85 2.21 -18.34
C PHE A 183 -5.71 2.63 -17.16
N LYS A 184 -5.16 3.46 -16.25
CA LYS A 184 -5.85 3.98 -15.07
C LYS A 184 -5.69 5.49 -14.96
N ILE A 185 -6.73 6.15 -14.51
CA ILE A 185 -6.70 7.51 -14.02
C ILE A 185 -7.18 7.52 -12.58
N TYR A 186 -6.52 8.28 -11.73
CA TYR A 186 -6.89 8.34 -10.32
C TYR A 186 -6.77 9.73 -9.72
N LYS A 187 -7.54 9.94 -8.66
CA LYS A 187 -7.50 11.14 -7.85
C LYS A 187 -7.68 10.78 -6.38
N SER A 188 -6.80 11.31 -5.53
CA SER A 188 -6.86 11.14 -4.09
C SER A 188 -6.78 12.50 -3.40
N LYS A 189 -7.53 12.65 -2.31
CA LYS A 189 -7.47 13.82 -1.44
C LYS A 189 -7.22 13.36 -0.01
N VAL A 190 -6.04 13.67 0.52
CA VAL A 190 -5.65 13.39 1.91
C VAL A 190 -5.86 14.63 2.74
N LYS A 191 -6.66 14.54 3.80
CA LYS A 191 -6.85 15.59 4.80
C LYS A 191 -6.08 15.29 6.06
N ASP A 192 -5.66 16.33 6.79
CA ASP A 192 -4.90 16.24 8.03
C ASP A 192 -3.58 15.44 7.84
N ALA A 193 -2.93 15.58 6.66
CA ALA A 193 -1.71 14.85 6.31
C ALA A 193 -0.60 15.06 7.35
N PHE A 194 0.09 13.97 7.73
CA PHE A 194 1.19 14.07 8.68
C PHE A 194 2.43 14.68 8.03
N LYS A 195 3.04 15.61 8.74
CA LYS A 195 4.31 16.24 8.35
C LYS A 195 5.28 16.26 9.52
N TRP A 196 6.49 15.81 9.26
CA TRP A 196 7.60 15.97 10.18
C TRP A 196 8.05 17.43 10.23
N PHE A 197 8.22 17.94 11.43
CA PHE A 197 8.70 19.29 11.68
C PHE A 197 10.04 19.23 12.41
N SER A 198 11.11 19.68 11.73
CA SER A 198 12.46 19.72 12.30
C SER A 198 12.58 20.95 13.23
N ALA A 199 12.15 20.77 14.46
CA ALA A 199 12.38 21.72 15.56
C ALA A 199 13.26 21.03 16.62
N SER A 200 13.54 21.68 17.69
CA SER A 200 14.22 21.07 18.85
C SER A 200 13.33 21.22 20.09
N PRO A 201 12.70 20.15 20.57
CA PRO A 201 12.64 18.79 19.99
C PRO A 201 11.75 18.73 18.71
N ALA A 202 12.08 17.77 17.82
CA ALA A 202 11.34 17.58 16.59
C ALA A 202 10.01 16.82 16.83
N TYR A 203 8.98 17.11 16.02
CA TYR A 203 7.64 16.57 16.20
C TYR A 203 6.89 16.41 14.88
N TYR A 204 5.70 15.82 14.93
CA TYR A 204 4.75 15.75 13.82
C TYR A 204 3.62 16.77 13.98
N LYS A 205 3.10 17.25 12.87
CA LYS A 205 1.86 18.03 12.82
C LYS A 205 0.99 17.59 11.65
N ASN A 206 -0.30 17.89 11.73
CA ASN A 206 -1.19 17.79 10.59
C ASN A 206 -0.96 19.00 9.66
N ASP A 207 -0.63 18.75 8.38
CA ASP A 207 -0.26 19.79 7.40
C ASP A 207 -1.34 19.96 6.32
N GLY A 208 -2.60 20.01 6.74
CA GLY A 208 -3.70 20.38 5.87
C GLY A 208 -4.08 19.32 4.84
N ILE A 209 -4.23 19.73 3.58
CA ILE A 209 -4.73 18.89 2.49
C ILE A 209 -3.63 18.62 1.45
N VAL A 210 -3.48 17.37 1.03
CA VAL A 210 -2.68 16.98 -0.11
C VAL A 210 -3.61 16.40 -1.18
N ASN A 211 -3.56 16.96 -2.39
CA ASN A 211 -4.26 16.43 -3.56
C ASN A 211 -3.26 15.64 -4.40
N ILE A 212 -3.62 14.41 -4.75
CA ILE A 212 -2.83 13.51 -5.58
C ILE A 212 -3.68 13.16 -6.79
N SER A 213 -3.09 13.18 -7.97
CA SER A 213 -3.74 12.70 -9.20
C SER A 213 -2.69 12.14 -10.14
N GLY A 214 -3.09 11.17 -10.95
CA GLY A 214 -2.17 10.55 -11.87
C GLY A 214 -2.85 9.69 -12.92
N VAL A 215 -1.98 9.18 -13.80
CA VAL A 215 -2.30 8.27 -14.88
C VAL A 215 -1.28 7.14 -14.84
N GLU A 216 -1.73 5.91 -14.92
CA GLU A 216 -0.90 4.72 -15.02
C GLU A 216 -1.23 3.99 -16.34
N LEU A 217 -0.18 3.49 -16.99
CA LEU A 217 -0.27 2.62 -18.16
C LEU A 217 0.62 1.41 -17.92
N SER A 218 0.09 0.22 -18.11
CA SER A 218 0.84 -1.03 -18.07
C SER A 218 0.58 -1.83 -19.35
N ILE A 219 1.62 -2.45 -19.90
CA ILE A 219 1.55 -3.29 -21.09
C ILE A 219 2.40 -4.52 -20.84
N GLY A 220 1.81 -5.70 -21.05
CA GLY A 220 2.49 -6.99 -21.09
C GLY A 220 2.33 -7.60 -22.48
N THR A 221 3.44 -7.99 -23.13
CA THR A 221 3.42 -8.57 -24.46
C THR A 221 4.66 -9.42 -24.70
N GLU A 222 4.62 -10.25 -25.75
CA GLU A 222 5.83 -10.87 -26.28
C GLU A 222 6.41 -9.99 -27.40
N PHE A 223 7.69 -9.68 -27.32
CA PHE A 223 8.42 -8.92 -28.33
C PHE A 223 9.72 -9.63 -28.71
N LEU A 224 9.83 -10.08 -29.96
CA LEU A 224 10.99 -10.82 -30.49
C LEU A 224 11.35 -12.07 -29.66
N GLY A 225 10.33 -12.74 -29.11
CA GLY A 225 10.50 -13.93 -28.28
C GLY A 225 11.03 -13.62 -26.88
N TRP A 226 10.86 -12.39 -26.42
CA TRP A 226 11.04 -11.94 -25.04
C TRP A 226 9.70 -11.55 -24.46
N ASP A 227 9.44 -11.96 -23.22
CA ASP A 227 8.32 -11.43 -22.45
C ASP A 227 8.66 -10.01 -22.03
N LEU A 228 7.85 -9.04 -22.42
CA LEU A 228 7.98 -7.63 -22.10
C LEU A 228 6.85 -7.21 -21.15
N ASP A 229 7.22 -6.73 -19.98
CA ASP A 229 6.32 -5.98 -19.09
C ASP A 229 6.83 -4.56 -18.94
N THR A 230 5.97 -3.58 -19.18
CA THR A 230 6.31 -2.17 -19.00
C THR A 230 5.20 -1.43 -18.27
N SER A 231 5.58 -0.47 -17.44
CA SER A 231 4.66 0.44 -16.77
C SER A 231 5.15 1.87 -16.83
N LEU A 232 4.21 2.80 -16.99
CA LEU A 232 4.41 4.24 -16.94
C LEU A 232 3.49 4.83 -15.88
N ASP A 233 4.04 5.60 -14.94
CA ASP A 233 3.28 6.37 -13.95
C ASP A 233 3.59 7.85 -14.12
N LEU A 234 2.54 8.63 -14.29
CA LEU A 234 2.56 10.09 -14.37
C LEU A 234 1.67 10.62 -13.24
N ASN A 235 2.27 11.24 -12.22
CA ASN A 235 1.52 11.70 -11.06
C ASN A 235 1.93 13.08 -10.57
N LYS A 236 1.04 13.70 -9.80
CA LYS A 236 1.30 14.93 -9.02
C LYS A 236 0.70 14.80 -7.64
N ALA A 237 1.47 15.21 -6.63
CA ALA A 237 1.02 15.35 -5.24
C ALA A 237 1.23 16.82 -4.81
N ILE A 238 0.17 17.56 -4.60
CA ILE A 238 0.17 19.01 -4.35
C ILE A 238 -0.36 19.29 -2.94
N ALA A 239 0.41 20.03 -2.15
CA ALA A 239 -0.06 20.57 -0.87
C ALA A 239 -0.99 21.76 -1.14
N ALA A 240 -2.26 21.66 -0.73
CA ALA A 240 -3.28 22.69 -1.04
C ALA A 240 -3.00 24.05 -0.40
N SER A 241 -2.30 24.09 0.75
CA SER A 241 -1.97 25.33 1.45
C SER A 241 -0.91 26.17 0.76
N THR A 242 0.00 25.54 0.03
CA THR A 242 1.14 26.22 -0.64
C THR A 242 1.07 26.17 -2.14
N ASN A 243 0.22 25.30 -2.69
CA ASN A 243 0.16 24.93 -4.11
C ASN A 243 1.51 24.38 -4.66
N LEU A 244 2.39 23.87 -3.77
CA LEU A 244 3.66 23.28 -4.13
C LEU A 244 3.55 21.76 -4.22
N GLU A 245 4.37 21.18 -5.07
CA GLU A 245 4.53 19.73 -5.16
C GLU A 245 5.19 19.18 -3.89
N LYS A 246 4.76 18.01 -3.45
CA LYS A 246 5.35 17.31 -2.31
C LYS A 246 6.75 16.84 -2.65
N GLY A 247 7.70 17.10 -1.76
CA GLY A 247 9.09 16.69 -1.91
C GLY A 247 9.29 15.17 -1.94
N ARG A 248 10.41 14.73 -2.51
CA ARG A 248 10.87 13.34 -2.63
C ARG A 248 9.90 12.41 -3.36
N ARG A 249 9.10 12.96 -4.27
CA ARG A 249 8.14 12.24 -5.10
C ARG A 249 8.39 12.55 -6.58
N PRO A 250 9.06 11.66 -7.31
CA PRO A 250 9.19 11.81 -8.76
C PRO A 250 7.80 11.81 -9.40
N ASN A 251 7.57 12.76 -10.32
CA ASN A 251 6.27 12.89 -11.00
C ASN A 251 6.11 11.95 -12.19
N ARG A 252 7.21 11.32 -12.61
CA ARG A 252 7.22 10.39 -13.73
C ARG A 252 8.10 9.22 -13.38
N SER A 253 7.61 8.02 -13.59
CA SER A 253 8.40 6.80 -13.51
C SER A 253 8.04 5.87 -14.65
N ILE A 254 9.04 5.18 -15.17
CA ILE A 254 8.88 4.10 -16.13
C ILE A 254 9.65 2.89 -15.60
N ALA A 255 9.04 1.72 -15.72
CA ALA A 255 9.70 0.44 -15.49
C ALA A 255 9.53 -0.42 -16.74
N LEU A 256 10.58 -1.12 -17.10
CA LEU A 256 10.61 -2.08 -18.19
C LEU A 256 11.27 -3.34 -17.69
N ASN A 257 10.63 -4.46 -17.91
CA ASN A 257 11.14 -5.79 -17.63
C ASN A 257 11.07 -6.63 -18.89
N LEU A 258 12.21 -7.14 -19.34
CA LEU A 258 12.31 -8.09 -20.43
C LEU A 258 12.84 -9.39 -19.88
N SER A 259 12.16 -10.50 -20.17
CA SER A 259 12.63 -11.83 -19.78
C SER A 259 12.54 -12.82 -20.94
N LYS A 260 13.46 -13.77 -20.97
CA LYS A 260 13.48 -14.83 -21.98
C LYS A 260 14.06 -16.10 -21.41
N THR A 261 13.29 -17.17 -21.54
CA THR A 261 13.77 -18.52 -21.29
C THR A 261 14.05 -19.19 -22.64
N SER A 262 15.27 -19.68 -22.82
CA SER A 262 15.70 -20.38 -24.05
C SER A 262 16.53 -21.59 -23.68
N GLY A 263 15.94 -22.78 -23.78
CA GLY A 263 16.52 -24.02 -23.29
C GLY A 263 16.82 -23.94 -21.79
N LYS A 264 18.08 -24.10 -21.42
CA LYS A 264 18.55 -24.04 -20.03
C LYS A 264 18.91 -22.63 -19.55
N TRP A 265 18.77 -21.63 -20.39
CA TRP A 265 19.07 -20.25 -20.08
C TRP A 265 17.81 -19.48 -19.69
N ASN A 266 17.88 -18.74 -18.58
CA ASN A 266 16.94 -17.70 -18.26
C ASN A 266 17.70 -16.36 -18.21
N ARG A 267 17.17 -15.33 -18.85
CA ARG A 267 17.78 -13.99 -18.94
C ARG A 267 16.75 -12.95 -18.64
N SER A 268 17.13 -11.92 -17.88
CA SER A 268 16.27 -10.77 -17.68
C SER A 268 17.02 -9.45 -17.73
N ILE A 269 16.32 -8.44 -18.19
CA ILE A 269 16.74 -7.04 -18.22
C ILE A 269 15.65 -6.27 -17.47
N ASN A 270 16.02 -5.60 -16.39
CA ASN A 270 15.12 -4.74 -15.64
C ASN A 270 15.66 -3.31 -15.70
N TRP A 271 14.87 -2.38 -16.24
CA TRP A 271 15.21 -0.99 -16.30
C TRP A 271 14.13 -0.14 -15.64
N ILE A 272 14.55 0.71 -14.71
CA ILE A 272 13.67 1.66 -14.02
C ILE A 272 14.26 3.06 -14.22
N ALA A 273 13.43 4.01 -14.64
CA ALA A 273 13.82 5.42 -14.66
C ALA A 273 12.79 6.27 -13.91
N LYS A 274 13.29 7.26 -13.17
CA LYS A 274 12.48 8.21 -12.42
C LYS A 274 12.91 9.63 -12.72
N SER A 275 11.94 10.52 -12.83
CA SER A 275 12.21 11.96 -13.01
C SER A 275 12.86 12.57 -11.77
N ARG A 276 13.36 13.79 -11.92
CA ARG A 276 13.73 14.63 -10.78
C ARG A 276 12.58 14.81 -9.80
N ALA A 277 12.92 15.11 -8.56
CA ALA A 277 11.97 15.43 -7.50
C ALA A 277 12.53 16.52 -6.59
N TRP A 278 11.69 17.37 -6.02
CA TRP A 278 12.09 18.31 -4.99
C TRP A 278 12.61 17.59 -3.76
N ASP A 279 13.68 18.09 -3.12
CA ASP A 279 14.17 17.47 -1.87
C ASP A 279 13.21 17.72 -0.70
N LYS A 280 12.60 18.90 -0.64
CA LYS A 280 11.67 19.29 0.43
C LYS A 280 10.35 19.83 -0.12
N ASP A 281 9.30 19.71 0.70
CA ASP A 281 7.95 20.21 0.39
C ASP A 281 7.86 21.72 0.14
N ASN A 282 8.80 22.51 0.67
CA ASN A 282 8.86 23.96 0.48
C ASN A 282 9.82 24.37 -0.64
N HIS A 283 10.35 23.41 -1.37
CA HIS A 283 11.29 23.59 -2.50
C HIS A 283 12.58 24.36 -2.15
N SER A 284 12.94 24.44 -0.85
CA SER A 284 14.06 25.28 -0.40
C SER A 284 15.46 24.70 -0.67
N ASN A 285 15.57 23.39 -0.87
CA ASN A 285 16.86 22.68 -1.05
C ASN A 285 17.17 22.31 -2.51
N GLY A 286 16.38 22.81 -3.46
CA GLY A 286 16.51 22.42 -4.86
C GLY A 286 15.91 21.05 -5.19
N GLU A 287 16.29 20.51 -6.32
CA GLU A 287 15.80 19.26 -6.87
C GLU A 287 16.86 18.15 -6.78
N ASN A 288 16.46 16.96 -6.41
CA ASN A 288 17.23 15.74 -6.62
C ASN A 288 17.10 15.35 -8.10
N GLY A 289 18.21 15.09 -8.77
CA GLY A 289 18.22 14.67 -10.18
C GLY A 289 17.41 13.39 -10.41
N GLY A 290 16.85 13.28 -11.61
CA GLY A 290 16.30 12.01 -12.08
C GLY A 290 17.40 10.97 -12.25
N TYR A 291 17.04 9.68 -12.22
CA TYR A 291 17.97 8.58 -12.36
C TYR A 291 17.36 7.41 -13.13
N GLY A 292 18.23 6.56 -13.66
CA GLY A 292 17.89 5.27 -14.22
C GLY A 292 18.74 4.18 -13.58
N LEU A 293 18.12 3.01 -13.35
CA LEU A 293 18.78 1.80 -12.87
C LEU A 293 18.56 0.71 -13.89
N LEU A 294 19.64 0.07 -14.32
CA LEU A 294 19.62 -1.09 -15.22
C LEU A 294 20.18 -2.29 -14.46
N ASN A 295 19.38 -3.34 -14.35
CA ASN A 295 19.78 -4.62 -13.81
C ASN A 295 19.74 -5.66 -14.94
N LEU A 296 20.79 -6.43 -15.02
CA LEU A 296 20.89 -7.56 -15.94
C LEU A 296 21.06 -8.81 -15.09
N SER A 297 20.31 -9.86 -15.40
CA SER A 297 20.53 -11.16 -14.77
C SER A 297 20.48 -12.27 -15.80
N THR A 298 21.24 -13.31 -15.55
CA THR A 298 21.19 -14.53 -16.33
C THR A 298 21.38 -15.72 -15.41
N SER A 299 20.70 -16.82 -15.74
CA SER A 299 20.93 -18.09 -15.07
C SER A 299 20.99 -19.23 -16.08
N TYR A 300 21.71 -20.26 -15.71
CA TYR A 300 21.83 -21.51 -16.50
C TYR A 300 21.56 -22.72 -15.61
N SER A 301 20.59 -23.53 -16.00
CA SER A 301 20.25 -24.77 -15.31
C SER A 301 21.06 -25.92 -15.91
N PHE A 302 22.10 -26.39 -15.22
CA PHE A 302 22.91 -27.52 -15.63
C PHE A 302 22.12 -28.82 -15.54
N THR A 303 21.39 -28.98 -14.44
CA THR A 303 20.47 -30.09 -14.17
C THR A 303 19.20 -29.52 -13.57
N ASP A 304 18.20 -30.36 -13.29
CA ASP A 304 16.97 -29.97 -12.62
C ASP A 304 17.24 -29.45 -11.19
N ASP A 305 18.34 -29.89 -10.56
CA ASP A 305 18.70 -29.54 -9.18
C ASP A 305 19.83 -28.50 -9.09
N LEU A 306 20.50 -28.14 -10.17
CA LEU A 306 21.64 -27.21 -10.17
C LEU A 306 21.46 -26.09 -11.17
N THR A 307 21.26 -24.86 -10.63
CA THR A 307 21.20 -23.63 -11.42
C THR A 307 22.24 -22.63 -10.92
N VAL A 308 22.98 -22.01 -11.83
CA VAL A 308 23.95 -20.95 -11.55
C VAL A 308 23.39 -19.63 -12.03
N TYR A 309 23.55 -18.60 -11.20
CA TYR A 309 23.07 -17.22 -11.42
C TYR A 309 24.24 -16.25 -11.57
N LEU A 310 24.09 -15.28 -12.47
CA LEU A 310 24.98 -14.14 -12.68
C LEU A 310 24.18 -12.85 -12.69
#